data_7e43eb9acc0bcf5c226b312daab695b9
#
_entry.id   7e43eb9acc0bcf5c226b312daab695b9
#
_cell.length_a   1.000
_cell.length_b   1.000
_cell.length_c   1.000
_cell.angle_alpha   90.00
_cell.angle_beta   90.00
_cell.angle_gamma   90.00
#
_symmetry.space_group_name_H-M   'P 1'
#
loop_
_entity.id
_entity.type
_entity.pdbx_description
1 polymer ?
#
loop_
_entity_poly.entity_id
_entity_poly.type
_entity_poly.pdbx_seq_one_letter_code
_entity_poly.pdbx_strand_id
1 'polypeptide(L)'
;LLAGCAGPNKQGDSNYLLCSLAGGLVGGGLAAAAGDSSEAAFGGAVVGAGLSLLLCPSEEEAAPAVVAEPVEAAPLDSDSDGVFDDQDMCPNTPAGVQVDSVGCPLDTDKDGVADYKDMCPGTPLGTVVDEAGCPLKGEKILSLTGVNFAFDKAVLTPNAETVLEEAVTLLKNSDSVIEVRVEGHTDSVGAEAYNQKLSQERAEAVVAYLVSRGVKERSLKAVGMGETSPVADNTTADGRAENRRVDFVVE
;
A
#
# COMPACT_ATOMS: atom_id res chain seq x y z
N LEU A 1 57.44 15.35 -27.36
CA LEU A 1 56.45 14.30 -27.43
C LEU A 1 55.18 14.78 -26.76
N LEU A 2 54.19 15.12 -27.60
CA LEU A 2 52.90 15.65 -27.21
C LEU A 2 52.04 14.52 -26.60
N ALA A 3 51.62 14.68 -25.34
CA ALA A 3 50.60 13.88 -24.71
C ALA A 3 49.26 14.58 -24.88
N GLY A 4 48.40 14.06 -25.72
CA GLY A 4 47.04 14.54 -25.88
C GLY A 4 46.13 13.91 -24.82
N CYS A 5 45.46 14.71 -24.02
CA CYS A 5 44.34 14.30 -23.18
C CYS A 5 43.08 14.28 -24.03
N ALA A 6 42.50 13.08 -24.21
CA ALA A 6 41.17 12.95 -24.79
C ALA A 6 40.13 13.19 -23.72
N GLY A 7 39.22 14.13 -23.97
CA GLY A 7 38.12 14.44 -23.09
C GLY A 7 36.98 13.37 -23.15
N PRO A 8 36.04 13.41 -22.22
CA PRO A 8 35.01 12.36 -22.09
C PRO A 8 34.04 12.36 -23.27
N ASN A 9 33.76 11.18 -23.76
CA ASN A 9 32.73 10.99 -24.78
C ASN A 9 31.34 11.00 -24.12
N LYS A 10 30.34 11.36 -24.89
CA LYS A 10 28.95 11.60 -24.46
C LYS A 10 28.15 10.35 -24.08
N GLN A 11 28.77 9.28 -23.59
CA GLN A 11 28.10 8.02 -23.36
C GLN A 11 28.51 7.40 -22.01
N GLY A 12 28.37 8.13 -20.95
CA GLY A 12 28.06 7.67 -19.58
C GLY A 12 28.81 6.48 -18.96
N ASP A 13 29.90 5.99 -19.54
CA ASP A 13 30.68 4.91 -18.96
C ASP A 13 31.92 5.43 -18.24
N SER A 14 31.94 5.20 -16.93
CA SER A 14 33.05 5.54 -16.05
C SER A 14 34.26 4.65 -16.33
N ASN A 15 35.10 5.01 -17.29
CA ASN A 15 36.39 4.38 -17.45
C ASN A 15 37.43 5.16 -16.66
N TYR A 16 37.89 4.57 -15.57
CA TYR A 16 39.05 5.07 -14.83
C TYR A 16 40.26 4.97 -15.70
N LEU A 17 40.79 6.13 -16.18
CA LEU A 17 42.05 6.22 -16.83
C LEU A 17 43.16 6.18 -15.78
N LEU A 18 43.83 5.02 -15.68
CA LEU A 18 45.16 4.94 -15.03
C LEU A 18 46.15 5.77 -15.81
N CYS A 19 46.57 6.90 -15.28
CA CYS A 19 47.77 7.56 -15.72
C CYS A 19 48.97 6.81 -15.17
N SER A 20 49.55 5.92 -15.99
CA SER A 20 50.84 5.36 -15.70
C SER A 20 51.93 6.38 -16.06
N LEU A 21 52.55 6.97 -15.06
CA LEU A 21 53.80 7.67 -15.18
C LEU A 21 54.90 6.64 -15.39
N ALA A 22 55.34 6.57 -16.62
CA ALA A 22 56.59 5.87 -16.94
C ALA A 22 57.77 6.77 -16.59
N GLY A 23 58.49 6.37 -15.61
CA GLY A 23 59.76 7.04 -15.23
C GLY A 23 60.40 6.27 -14.09
N GLY A 24 61.01 5.29 -14.38
CA GLY A 24 62.35 4.74 -14.30
C GLY A 24 62.95 4.60 -12.92
N LEU A 25 63.27 3.41 -12.66
CA LEU A 25 64.45 2.80 -12.06
C LEU A 25 64.47 2.41 -10.59
N VAL A 26 64.45 1.10 -10.46
CA VAL A 26 65.33 0.19 -9.71
C VAL A 26 65.30 0.25 -8.19
N GLY A 27 64.97 -0.87 -7.66
CA GLY A 27 65.40 -1.26 -6.31
C GLY A 27 64.39 -2.09 -5.54
N GLY A 28 64.42 -3.36 -5.80
CA GLY A 28 64.55 -4.48 -4.89
C GLY A 28 63.57 -4.63 -3.75
N GLY A 29 62.93 -5.80 -3.69
CA GLY A 29 62.47 -6.32 -2.41
C GLY A 29 61.11 -7.00 -2.45
N LEU A 30 61.14 -8.27 -2.74
CA LEU A 30 60.13 -9.26 -2.40
C LEU A 30 59.84 -9.23 -0.90
N ALA A 31 58.60 -9.33 -0.55
CA ALA A 31 58.18 -10.22 0.56
C ALA A 31 56.68 -10.33 0.58
N ALA A 32 56.27 -11.56 0.50
CA ALA A 32 54.95 -12.07 0.72
C ALA A 32 54.67 -12.21 2.22
N ALA A 33 53.38 -12.37 2.53
CA ALA A 33 52.81 -13.12 3.64
C ALA A 33 52.63 -12.47 5.00
N ALA A 34 51.39 -12.41 5.35
CA ALA A 34 50.78 -12.91 6.60
C ALA A 34 51.40 -12.59 7.95
N GLY A 35 50.55 -12.12 8.86
CA GLY A 35 50.62 -12.45 10.28
C GLY A 35 51.01 -11.32 11.22
N ASP A 36 50.03 -10.89 11.94
CA ASP A 36 49.97 -10.67 13.36
C ASP A 36 51.20 -10.16 14.14
N SER A 37 50.89 -9.20 15.02
CA SER A 37 51.54 -8.83 16.27
C SER A 37 52.82 -7.98 16.27
N SER A 38 52.60 -6.83 16.91
CA SER A 38 53.45 -6.17 17.93
C SER A 38 54.94 -5.85 17.65
N GLU A 39 55.22 -4.57 17.95
CA GLU A 39 56.41 -4.01 18.57
C GLU A 39 57.72 -3.80 17.81
N ALA A 40 58.21 -2.61 18.07
CA ALA A 40 59.62 -2.17 18.22
C ALA A 40 60.33 -1.59 17.02
N ALA A 41 60.46 -0.31 17.00
CA ALA A 41 61.66 0.56 17.12
C ALA A 41 62.95 0.17 16.35
N PHE A 42 63.64 1.26 16.01
CA PHE A 42 65.01 1.51 15.54
C PHE A 42 65.12 1.65 14.02
N GLY A 43 65.41 2.82 13.50
CA GLY A 43 66.69 3.54 13.73
C GLY A 43 67.49 3.42 12.47
N GLY A 44 67.69 4.50 11.72
CA GLY A 44 68.52 4.48 10.55
C GLY A 44 68.64 5.87 9.94
N ALA A 45 69.45 6.72 10.54
CA ALA A 45 69.92 7.94 9.95
C ALA A 45 70.91 7.62 8.83
N VAL A 46 70.71 8.18 7.65
CA VAL A 46 71.79 8.36 6.65
C VAL A 46 71.81 9.79 6.18
N VAL A 47 72.90 10.40 6.55
CA VAL A 47 73.35 11.70 6.16
C VAL A 47 73.72 11.66 4.66
N GLY A 48 73.17 12.55 3.89
CA GLY A 48 73.55 12.85 2.54
C GLY A 48 73.51 14.36 2.31
N ALA A 49 74.62 15.01 2.63
CA ALA A 49 74.79 16.34 2.29
C ALA A 49 75.00 16.52 0.79
N GLY A 50 74.12 17.25 0.15
CA GLY A 50 74.26 17.71 -1.23
C GLY A 50 73.85 19.19 -1.33
N LEU A 51 74.81 20.04 -1.21
CA LEU A 51 74.74 21.50 -1.39
C LEU A 51 74.30 21.83 -2.82
N SER A 52 73.12 22.34 -3.02
CA SER A 52 72.79 23.10 -4.24
C SER A 52 71.91 24.26 -3.86
N LEU A 53 72.62 25.36 -3.47
CA LEU A 53 72.03 26.68 -3.48
C LEU A 53 71.85 27.10 -4.93
N LEU A 54 70.65 27.10 -5.43
CA LEU A 54 70.27 27.91 -6.60
C LEU A 54 68.97 28.60 -6.20
N LEU A 55 69.15 29.93 -6.15
CA LEU A 55 68.06 30.91 -5.91
C LEU A 55 66.95 30.69 -6.90
N CYS A 56 65.81 30.28 -6.37
CA CYS A 56 64.53 30.51 -7.02
C CYS A 56 63.90 31.68 -6.26
N PRO A 57 63.48 32.75 -6.90
CA PRO A 57 62.65 33.73 -6.25
C PRO A 57 61.29 33.06 -5.92
N SER A 58 60.94 33.07 -4.67
CA SER A 58 59.62 32.67 -4.23
C SER A 58 58.59 33.71 -4.65
N GLU A 59 58.03 33.59 -5.83
CA GLU A 59 56.75 34.20 -6.07
C GLU A 59 55.74 33.33 -5.27
N GLU A 60 55.32 33.86 -4.15
CA GLU A 60 54.23 33.38 -3.33
C GLU A 60 52.93 33.62 -4.10
N GLU A 61 52.70 32.78 -5.08
CA GLU A 61 51.39 32.75 -5.79
C GLU A 61 50.36 32.29 -4.78
N ALA A 62 49.60 33.26 -4.26
CA ALA A 62 48.47 33.01 -3.37
C ALA A 62 47.55 31.98 -4.03
N ALA A 63 47.51 30.79 -3.49
CA ALA A 63 46.56 29.76 -3.92
C ALA A 63 45.15 30.38 -3.92
N PRO A 64 44.39 30.22 -5.00
CA PRO A 64 43.03 30.72 -5.04
C PRO A 64 42.28 30.09 -3.87
N ALA A 65 41.67 30.93 -3.04
CA ALA A 65 40.79 30.48 -1.98
C ALA A 65 39.71 29.60 -2.62
N VAL A 66 39.74 28.31 -2.34
CA VAL A 66 38.66 27.39 -2.70
C VAL A 66 37.45 27.88 -1.92
N VAL A 67 36.59 28.62 -2.58
CA VAL A 67 35.27 28.95 -2.06
C VAL A 67 34.56 27.58 -1.96
N ALA A 68 34.43 27.07 -0.75
CA ALA A 68 33.62 25.90 -0.51
C ALA A 68 32.20 26.28 -0.96
N GLU A 69 31.73 25.62 -2.01
CA GLU A 69 30.32 25.68 -2.38
C GLU A 69 29.52 25.30 -1.15
N PRO A 70 28.40 25.99 -0.85
CA PRO A 70 27.55 25.60 0.26
C PRO A 70 27.08 24.15 -0.02
N VAL A 71 27.46 23.23 0.84
CA VAL A 71 26.94 21.86 0.83
C VAL A 71 25.47 22.01 1.13
N GLU A 72 24.64 21.85 0.11
CA GLU A 72 23.19 21.79 0.26
C GLU A 72 22.91 20.67 1.24
N ALA A 73 22.28 20.98 2.38
CA ALA A 73 21.95 19.97 3.38
C ALA A 73 21.06 18.93 2.72
N ALA A 74 21.37 17.65 2.93
CA ALA A 74 20.52 16.59 2.45
C ALA A 74 19.09 16.79 2.99
N PRO A 75 18.07 16.56 2.16
CA PRO A 75 16.69 16.69 2.60
C PRO A 75 16.45 15.78 3.82
N LEU A 76 15.73 16.29 4.80
CA LEU A 76 15.42 15.60 6.06
C LEU A 76 14.17 14.75 5.87
N ASP A 77 14.18 13.56 6.45
CA ASP A 77 13.04 12.63 6.58
C ASP A 77 12.98 12.25 8.07
N SER A 78 12.09 12.91 8.81
CA SER A 78 12.10 12.91 10.27
C SER A 78 11.51 11.62 10.89
N ASP A 79 10.54 10.99 10.21
CA ASP A 79 9.90 9.75 10.69
C ASP A 79 10.35 8.51 9.93
N SER A 80 11.16 8.71 8.89
CA SER A 80 11.78 7.64 8.10
C SER A 80 10.75 6.78 7.33
N ASP A 81 9.71 7.39 6.81
CA ASP A 81 8.70 6.74 6.00
C ASP A 81 9.07 6.72 4.48
N GLY A 82 10.11 7.47 4.10
CA GLY A 82 10.63 7.55 2.73
C GLY A 82 10.17 8.79 1.99
N VAL A 83 9.41 9.69 2.60
CA VAL A 83 9.00 10.99 2.09
C VAL A 83 9.70 12.07 2.89
N PHE A 84 10.28 13.06 2.20
CA PHE A 84 11.01 14.13 2.89
C PHE A 84 10.06 15.12 3.56
N ASP A 85 10.46 15.70 4.69
CA ASP A 85 9.67 16.60 5.51
C ASP A 85 8.99 17.74 4.75
N ASP A 86 9.58 18.21 3.65
CA ASP A 86 9.03 19.29 2.82
C ASP A 86 7.85 18.83 1.93
N GLN A 87 7.70 17.53 1.73
CA GLN A 87 6.65 16.91 0.93
C GLN A 87 5.71 16.05 1.78
N ASP A 88 6.11 15.78 3.03
CA ASP A 88 5.36 14.93 3.95
C ASP A 88 4.19 15.69 4.59
N MET A 89 2.97 15.16 4.38
CA MET A 89 1.73 15.67 4.96
C MET A 89 1.34 14.96 6.25
N CYS A 90 1.98 13.83 6.56
CA CYS A 90 1.70 12.99 7.73
C CYS A 90 2.95 12.76 8.60
N PRO A 91 3.54 13.82 9.19
CA PRO A 91 4.86 13.79 9.85
C PRO A 91 4.81 13.06 11.18
N ASN A 92 4.65 11.81 11.23
CA ASN A 92 4.74 10.87 12.35
C ASN A 92 4.20 9.51 11.93
N THR A 93 4.34 9.15 10.68
CA THR A 93 3.99 7.82 10.20
C THR A 93 4.91 6.79 10.86
N PRO A 94 4.37 5.69 11.39
CA PRO A 94 5.20 4.68 12.02
C PRO A 94 6.18 4.05 11.03
N ALA A 95 7.43 3.87 11.43
CA ALA A 95 8.48 3.31 10.58
C ALA A 95 8.08 1.94 9.98
N GLY A 96 8.25 1.81 8.66
CA GLY A 96 7.95 0.58 7.93
C GLY A 96 6.50 0.42 7.48
N VAL A 97 5.64 1.39 7.75
CA VAL A 97 4.28 1.46 7.18
C VAL A 97 4.38 1.89 5.71
N GLN A 98 3.53 1.32 4.86
CA GLN A 98 3.42 1.77 3.47
C GLN A 98 2.68 3.10 3.41
N VAL A 99 3.27 4.05 2.71
CA VAL A 99 2.72 5.39 2.55
C VAL A 99 2.43 5.72 1.08
N ASP A 100 1.62 6.72 0.88
CA ASP A 100 1.40 7.33 -0.44
C ASP A 100 2.53 8.32 -0.80
N SER A 101 2.36 9.04 -1.91
CA SER A 101 3.37 9.99 -2.40
C SER A 101 3.55 11.24 -1.53
N VAL A 102 2.74 11.41 -0.50
CA VAL A 102 2.78 12.55 0.43
C VAL A 102 3.00 12.11 1.88
N GLY A 103 3.55 10.91 2.11
CA GLY A 103 3.92 10.43 3.45
C GLY A 103 2.75 9.92 4.30
N CYS A 104 1.54 9.85 3.76
CA CYS A 104 0.39 9.37 4.53
C CYS A 104 0.20 7.86 4.40
N PRO A 105 -0.09 7.15 5.50
CA PRO A 105 -0.39 5.74 5.47
C PRO A 105 -1.49 5.40 4.48
N LEU A 106 -1.32 4.30 3.72
CA LEU A 106 -2.33 3.84 2.79
C LEU A 106 -3.61 3.43 3.52
N ASP A 107 -4.74 3.76 2.91
CA ASP A 107 -6.09 3.33 3.27
C ASP A 107 -6.75 2.84 1.97
N THR A 108 -6.68 1.52 1.76
CA THR A 108 -6.99 0.92 0.45
C THR A 108 -8.48 0.91 0.16
N ASP A 109 -9.33 0.67 1.15
CA ASP A 109 -10.79 0.62 0.98
C ASP A 109 -11.49 1.94 1.36
N LYS A 110 -10.72 2.89 1.93
CA LYS A 110 -11.17 4.24 2.28
C LYS A 110 -12.28 4.27 3.32
N ASP A 111 -12.18 3.40 4.30
CA ASP A 111 -13.08 3.37 5.44
C ASP A 111 -12.67 4.34 6.56
N GLY A 112 -11.47 4.94 6.43
CA GLY A 112 -10.89 5.90 7.37
C GLY A 112 -9.90 5.28 8.35
N VAL A 113 -9.61 3.99 8.22
CA VAL A 113 -8.59 3.28 9.01
C VAL A 113 -7.47 2.83 8.08
N ALA A 114 -6.25 3.21 8.40
CA ALA A 114 -5.12 2.87 7.55
C ALA A 114 -4.83 1.36 7.54
N ASP A 115 -4.41 0.83 6.39
CA ASP A 115 -4.20 -0.61 6.11
C ASP A 115 -3.42 -1.34 7.21
N TYR A 116 -2.44 -0.68 7.84
CA TYR A 116 -1.61 -1.30 8.88
C TYR A 116 -2.33 -1.48 10.23
N LYS A 117 -3.48 -0.84 10.41
CA LYS A 117 -4.37 -0.97 11.59
C LYS A 117 -5.65 -1.68 11.24
N ASP A 118 -5.99 -1.73 9.94
CA ASP A 118 -7.23 -2.27 9.47
C ASP A 118 -7.26 -3.81 9.59
N MET A 119 -8.24 -4.31 10.31
CA MET A 119 -8.50 -5.75 10.49
C MET A 119 -9.55 -6.29 9.53
N CYS A 120 -10.26 -5.40 8.83
CA CYS A 120 -11.34 -5.75 7.91
C CYS A 120 -11.14 -5.13 6.52
N PRO A 121 -10.01 -5.43 5.83
CA PRO A 121 -9.70 -4.85 4.53
C PRO A 121 -10.80 -5.19 3.50
N GLY A 122 -11.26 -4.16 2.79
CA GLY A 122 -12.33 -4.27 1.81
C GLY A 122 -13.71 -3.91 2.36
N THR A 123 -13.77 -3.16 3.44
CA THR A 123 -15.00 -2.56 3.94
C THR A 123 -15.59 -1.61 2.90
N PRO A 124 -16.91 -1.68 2.61
CA PRO A 124 -17.53 -0.83 1.60
C PRO A 124 -17.45 0.65 1.96
N LEU A 125 -17.14 1.47 0.98
CA LEU A 125 -17.08 2.92 1.14
C LEU A 125 -18.38 3.48 1.75
N GLY A 126 -18.23 4.25 2.83
CA GLY A 126 -19.36 4.87 3.54
C GLY A 126 -19.99 4.00 4.62
N THR A 127 -19.46 2.80 4.86
CA THR A 127 -19.81 1.97 6.02
C THR A 127 -19.25 2.57 7.30
N VAL A 128 -20.02 2.58 8.37
CA VAL A 128 -19.53 3.01 9.69
C VAL A 128 -18.71 1.87 10.30
N VAL A 129 -17.45 2.17 10.61
CA VAL A 129 -16.49 1.20 11.15
C VAL A 129 -16.05 1.57 12.57
N ASP A 130 -15.46 0.60 13.25
CA ASP A 130 -14.79 0.81 14.53
C ASP A 130 -13.32 1.25 14.35
N GLU A 131 -12.57 1.35 15.44
CA GLU A 131 -11.16 1.76 15.43
C GLU A 131 -10.23 0.77 14.71
N ALA A 132 -10.72 -0.44 14.42
CA ALA A 132 -10.00 -1.48 13.71
C ALA A 132 -10.42 -1.63 12.24
N GLY A 133 -11.20 -0.68 11.69
CA GLY A 133 -11.69 -0.74 10.32
C GLY A 133 -12.84 -1.73 10.10
N CYS A 134 -13.39 -2.33 11.17
CA CYS A 134 -14.45 -3.32 11.01
C CYS A 134 -15.85 -2.70 11.12
N PRO A 135 -16.77 -3.08 10.22
CA PRO A 135 -18.15 -2.61 10.27
C PRO A 135 -18.82 -2.91 11.60
N LEU A 136 -19.53 -1.93 12.12
CA LEU A 136 -20.24 -2.09 13.37
C LEU A 136 -21.40 -3.08 13.24
N LYS A 137 -21.63 -3.86 14.30
CA LYS A 137 -22.77 -4.77 14.38
C LYS A 137 -24.09 -4.03 14.15
N GLY A 138 -24.90 -4.57 13.24
CA GLY A 138 -26.15 -3.95 12.81
C GLY A 138 -25.99 -2.97 11.63
N GLU A 139 -24.78 -2.68 11.21
CA GLU A 139 -24.54 -1.83 10.05
C GLU A 139 -24.93 -2.54 8.76
N LYS A 140 -25.60 -1.79 7.87
CA LYS A 140 -25.98 -2.29 6.56
C LYS A 140 -24.84 -1.97 5.57
N ILE A 141 -24.12 -2.99 5.17
CA ILE A 141 -22.97 -2.85 4.27
C ILE A 141 -23.36 -2.84 2.78
N LEU A 142 -24.53 -3.36 2.44
CA LEU A 142 -25.01 -3.39 1.06
C LEU A 142 -26.52 -3.53 1.03
N SER A 143 -27.19 -2.88 0.07
CA SER A 143 -28.61 -3.00 -0.19
C SER A 143 -28.85 -3.17 -1.69
N LEU A 144 -29.34 -4.31 -2.10
CA LEU A 144 -29.55 -4.63 -3.51
C LEU A 144 -31.05 -4.66 -3.83
N THR A 145 -31.47 -3.73 -4.67
CA THR A 145 -32.74 -3.77 -5.37
C THR A 145 -32.58 -4.53 -6.70
N GLY A 146 -33.67 -5.03 -7.26
CA GLY A 146 -33.58 -5.74 -8.54
C GLY A 146 -33.08 -7.18 -8.47
N VAL A 147 -32.91 -7.74 -7.25
CA VAL A 147 -32.73 -9.18 -7.05
C VAL A 147 -34.05 -9.86 -7.38
N ASN A 148 -34.26 -10.10 -8.67
CA ASN A 148 -35.52 -10.64 -9.16
C ASN A 148 -35.55 -12.17 -9.06
N PHE A 149 -36.72 -12.70 -8.67
CA PHE A 149 -37.01 -14.11 -8.63
C PHE A 149 -38.05 -14.48 -9.68
N ALA A 150 -38.08 -15.73 -10.10
CA ALA A 150 -39.18 -16.22 -10.92
C ALA A 150 -40.51 -16.01 -10.18
N PHE A 151 -41.56 -15.73 -10.94
CA PHE A 151 -42.87 -15.42 -10.35
C PHE A 151 -43.28 -16.48 -9.35
N ASP A 152 -43.64 -16.04 -8.15
CA ASP A 152 -44.05 -16.87 -7.01
C ASP A 152 -43.05 -17.98 -6.61
N LYS A 153 -41.74 -17.69 -6.77
CA LYS A 153 -40.63 -18.62 -6.47
C LYS A 153 -39.49 -17.92 -5.80
N ALA A 154 -38.61 -18.72 -5.19
CA ALA A 154 -37.29 -18.31 -4.70
C ALA A 154 -36.15 -18.69 -5.68
N VAL A 155 -36.46 -18.83 -6.98
CA VAL A 155 -35.45 -19.11 -8.01
C VAL A 155 -34.94 -17.79 -8.59
N LEU A 156 -33.65 -17.55 -8.45
CA LEU A 156 -32.99 -16.35 -8.98
C LEU A 156 -33.10 -16.30 -10.53
N THR A 157 -33.32 -15.13 -11.06
CA THR A 157 -33.23 -14.90 -12.51
C THR A 157 -31.78 -14.62 -12.91
N PRO A 158 -31.39 -14.81 -14.18
CA PRO A 158 -30.03 -14.46 -14.63
C PRO A 158 -29.64 -13.01 -14.36
N ASN A 159 -30.62 -12.10 -14.40
CA ASN A 159 -30.36 -10.69 -14.04
C ASN A 159 -30.07 -10.52 -12.54
N ALA A 160 -30.76 -11.26 -11.67
CA ALA A 160 -30.49 -11.23 -10.25
C ALA A 160 -29.09 -11.74 -9.92
N GLU A 161 -28.62 -12.77 -10.63
CA GLU A 161 -27.27 -13.28 -10.48
C GLU A 161 -26.22 -12.20 -10.80
N THR A 162 -26.46 -11.38 -11.85
CA THR A 162 -25.56 -10.26 -12.18
C THR A 162 -25.53 -9.19 -11.06
N VAL A 163 -26.69 -8.87 -10.49
CA VAL A 163 -26.77 -7.92 -9.36
C VAL A 163 -26.05 -8.47 -8.12
N LEU A 164 -26.15 -9.76 -7.87
CA LEU A 164 -25.50 -10.41 -6.72
C LEU A 164 -23.98 -10.55 -6.84
N GLU A 165 -23.37 -10.36 -8.02
CA GLU A 165 -21.91 -10.37 -8.18
C GLU A 165 -21.22 -9.26 -7.39
N GLU A 166 -21.91 -8.14 -7.16
CA GLU A 166 -21.43 -7.08 -6.28
C GLU A 166 -21.24 -7.60 -4.85
N ALA A 167 -22.27 -8.28 -4.31
CA ALA A 167 -22.19 -8.91 -2.99
C ALA A 167 -21.13 -10.03 -2.93
N VAL A 168 -20.99 -10.82 -3.99
CA VAL A 168 -19.93 -11.85 -4.08
C VAL A 168 -18.55 -11.23 -3.97
N THR A 169 -18.29 -10.15 -4.71
CA THR A 169 -17.01 -9.46 -4.71
C THR A 169 -16.70 -8.87 -3.34
N LEU A 170 -17.65 -8.16 -2.77
CA LEU A 170 -17.58 -7.57 -1.45
C LEU A 170 -17.23 -8.62 -0.38
N LEU A 171 -18.06 -9.67 -0.28
CA LEU A 171 -17.93 -10.68 0.77
C LEU A 171 -16.73 -11.61 0.61
N LYS A 172 -16.13 -11.69 -0.58
CA LYS A 172 -14.87 -12.40 -0.78
C LYS A 172 -13.65 -11.59 -0.38
N ASN A 173 -13.70 -10.28 -0.60
CA ASN A 173 -12.60 -9.36 -0.29
C ASN A 173 -12.56 -9.04 1.21
N SER A 174 -13.71 -9.01 1.87
CA SER A 174 -13.81 -8.91 3.34
C SER A 174 -13.38 -10.24 3.95
N ASP A 175 -12.12 -10.44 4.21
CA ASP A 175 -11.50 -11.72 4.57
C ASP A 175 -12.09 -12.37 5.84
N SER A 176 -13.41 -12.64 5.79
CA SER A 176 -14.19 -13.53 6.66
C SER A 176 -14.16 -13.30 8.19
N VAL A 177 -13.84 -12.11 8.64
CA VAL A 177 -14.00 -11.72 10.05
C VAL A 177 -15.45 -11.34 10.36
N ILE A 178 -16.23 -10.98 9.32
CA ILE A 178 -17.59 -10.47 9.48
C ILE A 178 -18.62 -11.57 9.26
N GLU A 179 -19.52 -11.73 10.20
CA GLU A 179 -20.76 -12.51 9.99
C GLU A 179 -21.82 -11.58 9.43
N VAL A 180 -22.46 -11.98 8.33
CA VAL A 180 -23.42 -11.15 7.60
C VAL A 180 -24.78 -11.83 7.57
N ARG A 181 -25.80 -11.09 8.00
CA ARG A 181 -27.19 -11.45 7.85
C ARG A 181 -27.71 -10.96 6.50
N VAL A 182 -28.16 -11.88 5.68
CA VAL A 182 -28.81 -11.62 4.39
C VAL A 182 -30.30 -11.51 4.62
N GLU A 183 -30.83 -10.29 4.59
CA GLU A 183 -32.23 -9.97 4.87
C GLU A 183 -33.03 -9.87 3.57
N GLY A 184 -33.99 -10.78 3.39
CA GLY A 184 -34.95 -10.71 2.30
C GLY A 184 -36.15 -9.84 2.68
N HIS A 185 -36.52 -8.90 1.83
CA HIS A 185 -37.68 -8.04 2.01
C HIS A 185 -38.71 -8.20 0.89
N THR A 186 -39.99 -8.00 1.21
CA THR A 186 -41.07 -7.92 0.24
C THR A 186 -41.72 -6.56 0.25
N ASP A 187 -42.54 -6.28 -0.74
CA ASP A 187 -43.55 -5.22 -0.63
C ASP A 187 -44.77 -5.71 0.18
N SER A 188 -45.76 -4.84 0.37
CA SER A 188 -46.95 -5.09 1.16
C SER A 188 -48.07 -5.82 0.37
N VAL A 189 -47.79 -6.36 -0.80
CA VAL A 189 -48.82 -7.11 -1.58
C VAL A 189 -48.84 -8.54 -1.13
N GLY A 190 -49.97 -8.96 -0.60
CA GLY A 190 -50.21 -10.33 -0.11
C GLY A 190 -50.48 -10.39 1.39
N ALA A 191 -50.54 -11.62 1.91
CA ALA A 191 -50.69 -11.82 3.35
C ALA A 191 -49.32 -11.76 4.05
N GLU A 192 -49.26 -11.13 5.22
CA GLU A 192 -48.03 -10.98 6.01
C GLU A 192 -47.29 -12.33 6.21
N ALA A 193 -48.01 -13.37 6.63
CA ALA A 193 -47.42 -14.69 6.83
C ALA A 193 -46.85 -15.30 5.54
N TYR A 194 -47.44 -15.00 4.39
CA TYR A 194 -46.94 -15.40 3.09
C TYR A 194 -45.67 -14.62 2.75
N ASN A 195 -45.68 -13.29 2.91
CA ASN A 195 -44.54 -12.44 2.67
C ASN A 195 -43.36 -12.78 3.57
N GLN A 196 -43.63 -13.13 4.84
CA GLN A 196 -42.60 -13.59 5.77
C GLN A 196 -41.92 -14.89 5.28
N LYS A 197 -42.70 -15.87 4.86
CA LYS A 197 -42.18 -17.14 4.31
C LYS A 197 -41.43 -16.92 3.01
N LEU A 198 -42.01 -16.16 2.07
CA LEU A 198 -41.42 -15.90 0.77
C LEU A 198 -40.06 -15.15 0.90
N SER A 199 -39.98 -14.18 1.81
CA SER A 199 -38.74 -13.45 2.06
C SER A 199 -37.65 -14.35 2.66
N GLN A 200 -38.00 -15.27 3.53
CA GLN A 200 -37.07 -16.27 4.08
C GLN A 200 -36.52 -17.18 2.98
N GLU A 201 -37.40 -17.77 2.16
CA GLU A 201 -36.98 -18.63 1.05
C GLU A 201 -36.11 -17.91 0.04
N ARG A 202 -36.35 -16.61 -0.20
CA ARG A 202 -35.52 -15.75 -1.08
C ARG A 202 -34.16 -15.46 -0.48
N ALA A 203 -34.08 -15.15 0.81
CA ALA A 203 -32.82 -14.97 1.52
C ALA A 203 -31.96 -16.24 1.49
N GLU A 204 -32.59 -17.41 1.70
CA GLU A 204 -31.92 -18.71 1.60
C GLU A 204 -31.37 -18.98 0.20
N ALA A 205 -32.12 -18.62 -0.86
CA ALA A 205 -31.68 -18.78 -2.23
C ALA A 205 -30.48 -17.85 -2.56
N VAL A 206 -30.47 -16.64 -2.02
CA VAL A 206 -29.35 -15.72 -2.13
C VAL A 206 -28.12 -16.28 -1.42
N VAL A 207 -28.25 -16.74 -0.18
CA VAL A 207 -27.14 -17.37 0.56
C VAL A 207 -26.59 -18.57 -0.21
N ALA A 208 -27.46 -19.46 -0.73
CA ALA A 208 -27.03 -20.61 -1.51
C ALA A 208 -26.26 -20.20 -2.78
N TYR A 209 -26.68 -19.12 -3.44
CA TYR A 209 -25.94 -18.55 -4.58
C TYR A 209 -24.56 -18.05 -4.17
N LEU A 210 -24.47 -17.22 -3.11
CA LEU A 210 -23.20 -16.69 -2.61
C LEU A 210 -22.21 -17.80 -2.25
N VAL A 211 -22.69 -18.84 -1.57
CA VAL A 211 -21.87 -20.02 -1.23
C VAL A 211 -21.39 -20.75 -2.50
N SER A 212 -22.25 -20.89 -3.51
CA SER A 212 -21.89 -21.49 -4.80
C SER A 212 -20.80 -20.69 -5.52
N ARG A 213 -20.72 -19.38 -5.27
CA ARG A 213 -19.71 -18.46 -5.81
C ARG A 213 -18.45 -18.41 -4.94
N GLY A 214 -18.40 -19.13 -3.82
CA GLY A 214 -17.21 -19.30 -2.97
C GLY A 214 -17.15 -18.41 -1.74
N VAL A 215 -18.26 -17.74 -1.38
CA VAL A 215 -18.38 -17.10 -0.06
C VAL A 215 -18.52 -18.18 1.01
N LYS A 216 -17.91 -17.98 2.17
CA LYS A 216 -17.92 -18.98 3.25
C LYS A 216 -19.33 -19.07 3.89
N GLU A 217 -19.94 -20.24 3.87
CA GLU A 217 -21.29 -20.48 4.42
C GLU A 217 -21.42 -20.04 5.87
N ARG A 218 -20.38 -20.30 6.69
CA ARG A 218 -20.37 -19.95 8.12
C ARG A 218 -20.47 -18.45 8.42
N SER A 219 -20.14 -17.59 7.44
CA SER A 219 -20.23 -16.14 7.57
C SER A 219 -21.57 -15.58 7.10
N LEU A 220 -22.52 -16.42 6.71
CA LEU A 220 -23.80 -16.00 6.15
C LEU A 220 -24.97 -16.57 6.93
N LYS A 221 -25.98 -15.74 7.17
CA LYS A 221 -27.24 -16.13 7.80
C LYS A 221 -28.43 -15.56 7.03
N ALA A 222 -29.30 -16.41 6.53
CA ALA A 222 -30.52 -16.00 5.84
C ALA A 222 -31.62 -15.62 6.84
N VAL A 223 -32.23 -14.45 6.65
CA VAL A 223 -33.35 -13.97 7.46
C VAL A 223 -34.42 -13.34 6.56
N GLY A 224 -35.65 -13.83 6.67
CA GLY A 224 -36.81 -13.19 6.05
C GLY A 224 -37.34 -12.07 6.92
N MET A 225 -37.49 -10.90 6.36
CA MET A 225 -38.06 -9.72 7.03
C MET A 225 -39.51 -9.45 6.61
N GLY A 226 -40.00 -10.17 5.59
CA GLY A 226 -41.32 -9.92 5.05
C GLY A 226 -41.51 -8.50 4.59
N GLU A 227 -42.65 -7.91 4.91
CA GLU A 227 -43.03 -6.52 4.59
C GLU A 227 -42.82 -5.54 5.75
N THR A 228 -42.19 -5.98 6.85
CA THR A 228 -42.20 -5.24 8.12
C THR A 228 -41.24 -4.02 8.15
N SER A 229 -40.32 -3.95 7.19
CA SER A 229 -39.29 -2.92 7.15
C SER A 229 -39.25 -2.21 5.79
N PRO A 230 -40.29 -1.46 5.41
CA PRO A 230 -40.34 -0.74 4.15
C PRO A 230 -39.36 0.42 4.16
N VAL A 231 -38.69 0.66 3.01
CA VAL A 231 -37.81 1.81 2.76
C VAL A 231 -38.47 2.88 1.88
N ALA A 232 -39.56 2.50 1.19
CA ALA A 232 -40.31 3.38 0.31
C ALA A 232 -41.81 3.14 0.43
N ASP A 233 -42.61 4.03 -0.21
CA ASP A 233 -44.06 4.00 -0.13
C ASP A 233 -44.66 2.80 -0.89
N ASN A 234 -45.28 1.87 -0.17
CA ASN A 234 -45.94 0.70 -0.73
C ASN A 234 -47.17 1.01 -1.58
N THR A 235 -47.73 2.23 -1.53
CA THR A 235 -48.88 2.62 -2.36
C THR A 235 -48.49 2.81 -3.84
N THR A 236 -47.22 3.13 -4.11
CA THR A 236 -46.69 3.35 -5.46
C THR A 236 -46.05 2.07 -6.02
N ALA A 237 -46.03 1.95 -7.34
CA ALA A 237 -45.37 0.80 -8.00
C ALA A 237 -43.84 0.85 -7.80
N ASP A 238 -43.27 2.06 -7.86
CA ASP A 238 -41.83 2.27 -7.70
C ASP A 238 -41.39 2.01 -6.28
N GLY A 239 -42.12 2.52 -5.26
CA GLY A 239 -41.80 2.24 -3.88
C GLY A 239 -41.92 0.77 -3.51
N ARG A 240 -42.90 0.05 -4.07
CA ARG A 240 -42.95 -1.42 -3.93
C ARG A 240 -41.75 -2.09 -4.55
N ALA A 241 -41.25 -1.58 -5.69
CA ALA A 241 -40.05 -2.13 -6.32
C ALA A 241 -38.77 -1.92 -5.45
N GLU A 242 -38.68 -0.78 -4.77
CA GLU A 242 -37.60 -0.50 -3.81
C GLU A 242 -37.71 -1.37 -2.55
N ASN A 243 -38.93 -1.65 -2.10
CA ASN A 243 -39.14 -2.51 -0.93
C ASN A 243 -38.78 -3.98 -1.21
N ARG A 244 -38.90 -4.45 -2.47
CA ARG A 244 -38.43 -5.78 -2.88
C ARG A 244 -36.91 -5.80 -3.06
N ARG A 245 -36.20 -5.91 -1.95
CA ARG A 245 -34.74 -5.83 -1.90
C ARG A 245 -34.13 -6.94 -1.04
N VAL A 246 -32.81 -7.03 -1.12
CA VAL A 246 -31.98 -7.84 -0.22
C VAL A 246 -30.98 -6.93 0.45
N ASP A 247 -30.97 -6.90 1.77
CA ASP A 247 -30.03 -6.15 2.58
C ASP A 247 -28.99 -7.10 3.19
N PHE A 248 -27.74 -6.62 3.28
CA PHE A 248 -26.62 -7.31 3.92
C PHE A 248 -26.25 -6.54 5.17
N VAL A 249 -26.42 -7.15 6.32
CA VAL A 249 -26.28 -6.49 7.63
C VAL A 249 -25.27 -7.25 8.48
N VAL A 250 -24.34 -6.55 9.12
CA VAL A 250 -23.33 -7.15 10.02
C VAL A 250 -23.98 -7.70 11.28
N GLU A 251 -23.63 -8.94 11.67
CA GLU A 251 -24.18 -9.63 12.87
C GLU A 251 -23.37 -9.38 14.14
#